data_58ad5d12e2eeb51aaadb061f5e8a6631
#
_entry.id   58ad5d12e2eeb51aaadb061f5e8a6631
#
_cell.length_a   1.000
_cell.length_b   1.000
_cell.length_c   1.000
_cell.angle_alpha   90.00
_cell.angle_beta   90.00
_cell.angle_gamma   90.00
#
_symmetry.space_group_name_H-M   'P 1'
#
loop_
_entity.id
_entity.type
_entity.pdbx_description
1 polymer ?
#
loop_
_entity_poly.entity_id
_entity_poly.type
_entity_poly.pdbx_seq_one_letter_code
_entity_poly.pdbx_strand_id
1 'polypeptide(L)'
;MNRQLLEQLIAFEQYGTLAEVAEQLLITQPTVTRSMRKLEEELEVVLFDRKPNKIKLTETGILAVQEAKKLLQAEDDFVQKIQQFNSKNSMLKIASTEPGPRLFLQGFSEEIFCLL
;
A
#
# COMPACT_ATOMS: atom_id res chain seq x y z
N MET A 1 -6.64 8.14 -1.79
CA MET A 1 -6.09 6.80 -2.09
C MET A 1 -4.97 6.54 -1.13
N ASN A 2 -4.93 5.37 -0.56
CA ASN A 2 -3.86 5.06 0.36
C ASN A 2 -3.22 3.71 0.01
N ARG A 3 -2.15 3.39 0.70
CA ARG A 3 -1.39 2.19 0.43
C ARG A 3 -2.23 0.93 0.58
N GLN A 4 -3.13 0.91 1.56
CA GLN A 4 -3.94 -0.28 1.81
C GLN A 4 -4.82 -0.64 0.63
N LEU A 5 -5.37 0.36 -0.05
CA LEU A 5 -6.21 0.09 -1.21
C LEU A 5 -5.39 -0.54 -2.33
N LEU A 6 -4.18 -0.06 -2.52
CA LEU A 6 -3.31 -0.61 -3.56
C LEU A 6 -2.86 -2.02 -3.21
N GLU A 7 -2.60 -2.27 -1.94
CA GLU A 7 -2.20 -3.61 -1.51
C GLU A 7 -3.31 -4.61 -1.72
N GLN A 8 -4.55 -4.20 -1.49
CA GLN A 8 -5.69 -5.10 -1.71
C GLN A 8 -5.87 -5.38 -3.20
N LEU A 9 -5.66 -4.39 -4.04
CA LEU A 9 -5.76 -4.58 -5.47
C LEU A 9 -4.70 -5.57 -5.96
N ILE A 10 -3.47 -5.41 -5.50
CA ILE A 10 -2.38 -6.30 -5.87
C ILE A 10 -2.68 -7.70 -5.36
N ALA A 11 -3.21 -7.80 -4.15
CA ALA A 11 -3.56 -9.11 -3.59
C ALA A 11 -4.62 -9.81 -4.42
N PHE A 12 -5.57 -9.04 -4.96
CA PHE A 12 -6.59 -9.66 -5.80
C PHE A 12 -5.96 -10.28 -7.04
N GLU A 13 -4.99 -9.62 -7.63
CA GLU A 13 -4.34 -10.16 -8.80
C GLU A 13 -3.62 -11.46 -8.43
N GLN A 14 -3.06 -11.50 -7.25
CA GLN A 14 -2.31 -12.67 -6.81
C GLN A 14 -3.22 -13.83 -6.42
N TYR A 15 -4.31 -13.57 -5.70
CA TYR A 15 -5.13 -14.63 -5.14
C TYR A 15 -6.39 -14.95 -5.94
N GLY A 16 -6.83 -14.05 -6.78
CA GLY A 16 -7.90 -14.32 -7.71
C GLY A 16 -9.32 -14.08 -7.25
N THR A 17 -9.58 -14.04 -5.96
CA THR A 17 -10.94 -13.81 -5.46
C THR A 17 -10.92 -12.84 -4.29
N LEU A 18 -12.05 -12.16 -4.08
CA LEU A 18 -12.14 -11.24 -2.95
C LEU A 18 -12.14 -11.98 -1.63
N ALA A 19 -12.72 -13.17 -1.60
CA ALA A 19 -12.74 -13.97 -0.38
C ALA A 19 -11.32 -14.32 0.05
N GLU A 20 -10.48 -14.69 -0.91
CA GLU A 20 -9.13 -15.08 -0.59
C GLU A 20 -8.31 -13.87 -0.14
N VAL A 21 -8.53 -12.72 -0.78
CA VAL A 21 -7.85 -11.50 -0.36
C VAL A 21 -8.21 -11.20 1.09
N ALA A 22 -9.50 -11.31 1.43
CA ALA A 22 -9.94 -11.03 2.78
C ALA A 22 -9.26 -11.97 3.78
N GLU A 23 -9.17 -13.22 3.42
CA GLU A 23 -8.56 -14.21 4.30
C GLU A 23 -7.09 -13.94 4.49
N GLN A 24 -6.38 -13.68 3.42
CA GLN A 24 -4.94 -13.46 3.48
C GLN A 24 -4.57 -12.17 4.20
N LEU A 25 -5.39 -11.15 4.06
CA LEU A 25 -5.12 -9.88 4.70
C LEU A 25 -5.79 -9.74 6.07
N LEU A 26 -6.49 -10.78 6.49
CA LEU A 26 -7.14 -10.81 7.80
C LEU A 26 -8.17 -9.69 7.96
N ILE A 27 -8.96 -9.48 6.93
CA ILE A 27 -10.06 -8.51 6.96
C ILE A 27 -11.29 -9.20 6.39
N THR A 28 -12.44 -8.55 6.47
CA THR A 28 -13.65 -9.18 5.99
C THR A 28 -13.83 -8.93 4.50
N GLN A 29 -14.56 -9.81 3.85
CA GLN A 29 -14.80 -9.65 2.43
C GLN A 29 -15.57 -8.37 2.10
N PRO A 30 -16.59 -7.98 2.87
CA PRO A 30 -17.24 -6.70 2.60
C PRO A 30 -16.28 -5.52 2.67
N THR A 31 -15.27 -5.60 3.53
CA THR A 31 -14.26 -4.55 3.62
C THR A 31 -13.46 -4.47 2.32
N VAL A 32 -13.06 -5.62 1.78
CA VAL A 32 -12.31 -5.65 0.53
C VAL A 32 -13.18 -5.09 -0.59
N THR A 33 -14.46 -5.48 -0.63
CA THR A 33 -15.37 -5.01 -1.66
C THR A 33 -15.51 -3.49 -1.61
N ARG A 34 -15.68 -2.95 -0.41
CA ARG A 34 -15.81 -1.50 -0.26
C ARG A 34 -14.52 -0.78 -0.65
N SER A 35 -13.38 -1.35 -0.29
CA SER A 35 -12.09 -0.76 -0.62
C SER A 35 -11.91 -0.70 -2.13
N MET A 36 -12.27 -1.76 -2.82
CA MET A 36 -12.09 -1.78 -4.27
C MET A 36 -13.05 -0.81 -4.96
N ARG A 37 -14.27 -0.68 -4.45
CA ARG A 37 -15.19 0.30 -5.01
C ARG A 37 -14.70 1.71 -4.76
N LYS A 38 -14.14 1.95 -3.58
CA LYS A 38 -13.60 3.26 -3.26
C LYS A 38 -12.45 3.60 -4.19
N LEU A 39 -11.61 2.63 -4.48
CA LEU A 39 -10.48 2.85 -5.38
C LEU A 39 -10.98 3.19 -6.78
N GLU A 40 -12.00 2.46 -7.23
CA GLU A 40 -12.57 2.74 -8.54
C GLU A 40 -13.15 4.16 -8.59
N GLU A 41 -13.80 4.59 -7.52
CA GLU A 41 -14.36 5.91 -7.47
C GLU A 41 -13.27 6.98 -7.48
N GLU A 42 -12.23 6.78 -6.72
CA GLU A 42 -11.17 7.76 -6.66
C GLU A 42 -10.43 7.89 -7.98
N LEU A 43 -10.26 6.80 -8.69
CA LEU A 43 -9.58 6.82 -9.97
C LEU A 43 -10.54 7.09 -11.12
N GLU A 44 -11.84 7.03 -10.84
CA GLU A 44 -12.88 7.25 -11.83
C GLU A 44 -12.76 6.28 -13.01
N VAL A 45 -12.49 5.01 -12.70
CA VAL A 45 -12.39 3.98 -13.72
C VAL A 45 -13.01 2.68 -13.18
N VAL A 46 -13.22 1.74 -14.08
CA VAL A 46 -13.74 0.44 -13.71
C VAL A 46 -12.56 -0.53 -13.69
N LEU A 47 -12.24 -1.03 -12.54
CA LEU A 47 -11.12 -1.96 -12.39
C LEU A 47 -11.56 -3.42 -12.42
N PHE A 48 -12.81 -3.68 -12.09
CA PHE A 48 -13.31 -5.04 -12.01
C PHE A 48 -14.53 -5.28 -12.87
N ASP A 49 -14.55 -6.43 -13.55
CA ASP A 49 -15.68 -6.87 -14.33
C ASP A 49 -16.47 -7.78 -13.41
N ARG A 50 -17.62 -7.30 -12.91
CA ARG A 50 -18.37 -8.03 -11.90
C ARG A 50 -19.48 -8.84 -12.53
N LYS A 51 -19.13 -9.96 -13.11
CA LYS A 51 -20.15 -10.85 -13.66
C LYS A 51 -20.73 -11.68 -12.53
N PRO A 52 -21.95 -12.16 -12.71
CA PRO A 52 -22.64 -12.88 -11.67
C PRO A 52 -21.83 -13.96 -10.96
N ASN A 53 -21.08 -14.71 -11.67
CA ASN A 53 -20.38 -15.81 -11.07
C ASN A 53 -18.87 -15.61 -10.93
N LYS A 54 -18.37 -14.48 -11.33
CA LYS A 54 -16.94 -14.32 -11.31
C LYS A 54 -16.54 -12.87 -11.43
N ILE A 55 -15.60 -12.44 -10.60
CA ILE A 55 -15.05 -11.12 -10.68
C ILE A 55 -13.67 -11.23 -11.29
N LYS A 56 -13.40 -10.40 -12.31
CA LYS A 56 -12.11 -10.39 -12.94
C LYS A 56 -11.65 -8.97 -13.08
N LEU A 57 -10.35 -8.77 -13.23
CA LEU A 57 -9.83 -7.45 -13.50
C LEU A 57 -10.12 -7.08 -14.95
N THR A 58 -10.44 -5.82 -15.17
CA THR A 58 -10.57 -5.32 -16.55
C THR A 58 -9.15 -5.04 -17.04
N GLU A 59 -9.01 -4.64 -18.29
CA GLU A 59 -7.69 -4.25 -18.80
C GLU A 59 -7.15 -3.10 -18.00
N THR A 60 -8.01 -2.15 -17.62
CA THR A 60 -7.61 -1.03 -16.80
C THR A 60 -7.16 -1.53 -15.43
N GLY A 61 -7.87 -2.54 -14.90
CA GLY A 61 -7.50 -3.12 -13.61
C GLY A 61 -6.13 -3.79 -13.67
N ILE A 62 -5.83 -4.47 -14.76
CA ILE A 62 -4.53 -5.12 -14.91
C ILE A 62 -3.42 -4.06 -14.94
N LEU A 63 -3.64 -2.98 -15.68
CA LEU A 63 -2.67 -1.90 -15.71
C LEU A 63 -2.54 -1.27 -14.33
N ALA A 64 -3.66 -1.10 -13.64
CA ALA A 64 -3.63 -0.49 -12.32
C ALA A 64 -2.80 -1.33 -11.34
N VAL A 65 -2.88 -2.66 -11.44
CA VAL A 65 -2.07 -3.52 -10.59
C VAL A 65 -0.58 -3.30 -10.88
N GLN A 66 -0.23 -3.24 -12.16
CA GLN A 66 1.17 -3.04 -12.53
C GLN A 66 1.69 -1.71 -12.02
N GLU A 67 0.90 -0.66 -12.18
CA GLU A 67 1.33 0.66 -11.73
C GLU A 67 1.33 0.75 -10.19
N ALA A 68 0.40 0.05 -9.54
CA ALA A 68 0.37 0.03 -8.08
C ALA A 68 1.65 -0.61 -7.53
N LYS A 69 2.12 -1.68 -8.16
CA LYS A 69 3.35 -2.33 -7.72
C LYS A 69 4.52 -1.36 -7.82
N LYS A 70 4.57 -0.59 -8.91
CA LYS A 70 5.65 0.37 -9.09
C LYS A 70 5.56 1.48 -8.05
N LEU A 71 4.35 1.93 -7.76
CA LEU A 71 4.15 3.01 -6.81
C LEU A 71 4.57 2.58 -5.41
N LEU A 72 4.17 1.38 -5.00
CA LEU A 72 4.56 0.90 -3.68
C LEU A 72 6.05 0.68 -3.58
N GLN A 73 6.68 0.22 -4.67
CA GLN A 73 8.11 0.04 -4.67
C GLN A 73 8.82 1.40 -4.55
N ALA A 74 8.29 2.42 -5.25
CA ALA A 74 8.86 3.75 -5.17
C ALA A 74 8.74 4.32 -3.78
N GLU A 75 7.64 4.03 -3.10
CA GLU A 75 7.43 4.49 -1.75
C GLU A 75 8.45 3.83 -0.81
N ASP A 76 8.66 2.53 -0.96
CA ASP A 76 9.62 1.83 -0.14
C ASP A 76 11.03 2.35 -0.39
N ASP A 77 11.36 2.62 -1.65
CA ASP A 77 12.67 3.17 -2.00
C ASP A 77 12.87 4.55 -1.38
N PHE A 78 11.81 5.35 -1.38
CA PHE A 78 11.88 6.68 -0.79
C PHE A 78 12.21 6.56 0.69
N VAL A 79 11.50 5.69 1.40
CA VAL A 79 11.72 5.52 2.83
C VAL A 79 13.15 5.05 3.09
N GLN A 80 13.61 4.08 2.32
CA GLN A 80 14.96 3.56 2.50
C GLN A 80 16.01 4.62 2.27
N LYS A 81 15.84 5.41 1.23
CA LYS A 81 16.83 6.45 0.91
C LYS A 81 16.91 7.50 1.99
N ILE A 82 15.75 7.89 2.52
CA ILE A 82 15.73 8.89 3.57
C ILE A 82 16.35 8.34 4.85
N GLN A 83 16.05 7.10 5.19
CA GLN A 83 16.60 6.50 6.37
C GLN A 83 18.11 6.30 6.27
N GLN A 84 18.57 5.91 5.08
CA GLN A 84 20.00 5.73 4.88
C GLN A 84 20.75 7.05 4.99
N PHE A 85 20.19 8.11 4.42
CA PHE A 85 20.81 9.41 4.51
C PHE A 85 20.87 9.87 5.96
N ASN A 86 19.78 9.71 6.68
CA ASN A 86 19.72 10.12 8.08
C ASN A 86 20.71 9.32 8.93
N SER A 87 20.86 8.04 8.62
CA SER A 87 21.77 7.20 9.35
C SER A 87 23.20 7.67 9.18
N LYS A 88 23.60 8.00 7.95
CA LYS A 88 24.95 8.48 7.69
C LYS A 88 25.20 9.76 8.45
N ASN A 89 24.25 10.67 8.42
CA ASN A 89 24.44 11.93 9.10
C ASN A 89 24.40 11.77 10.60
N SER A 90 23.64 10.82 11.09
CA SER A 90 23.54 10.62 12.51
C SER A 90 24.79 10.07 13.07
N MET A 91 25.57 9.36 12.29
CA MET A 91 26.79 8.80 12.80
C MET A 91 27.67 9.88 13.38
N LEU A 92 27.44 11.07 12.95
CA LEU A 92 28.24 12.15 13.47
C LEU A 92 27.76 12.63 14.81
N LYS A 93 26.55 12.55 14.98
CA LYS A 93 26.06 13.04 16.26
C LYS A 93 25.72 12.01 17.17
N ILE A 94 25.57 11.02 16.57
CA ILE A 94 25.28 9.96 17.31
C ILE A 94 25.19 9.52 18.48
N ALA A 95 25.89 9.06 18.70
CA ALA A 95 26.01 8.60 19.91
C ALA A 95 24.78 8.97 20.64
N SER A 96 24.58 10.08 20.66
CA SER A 96 23.51 10.54 21.41
C SER A 96 22.21 9.92 21.19
N THR A 97 22.09 9.50 20.15
CA THR A 97 20.84 9.16 19.94
C THR A 97 20.46 7.97 20.40
N GLU A 98 20.09 7.51 20.74
CA GLU A 98 19.65 6.42 21.19
C GLU A 98 18.51 5.82 20.63
N PRO A 99 18.01 4.75 21.09
CA PRO A 99 16.92 3.98 20.70
C PRO A 99 15.64 4.74 20.62
N GLY A 100 15.50 5.63 21.52
CA GLY A 100 14.27 6.37 21.56
C GLY A 100 13.87 6.96 20.22
N PRO A 101 14.75 7.64 19.62
CA PRO A 101 14.46 8.27 18.36
C PRO A 101 14.09 7.26 17.30
N ARG A 102 14.69 6.12 17.41
CA ARG A 102 14.43 5.14 16.42
C ARG A 102 13.03 4.61 16.53
N LEU A 103 12.57 4.33 17.71
CA LEU A 103 11.22 3.88 17.87
C LEU A 103 10.26 4.95 17.44
N PHE A 104 10.62 6.15 17.73
CA PHE A 104 9.79 7.26 17.40
C PHE A 104 9.64 7.33 15.88
N LEU A 105 10.69 7.14 15.16
CA LEU A 105 10.63 7.22 13.75
C LEU A 105 9.74 6.15 13.17
N GLN A 106 9.70 5.03 13.76
CA GLN A 106 8.90 4.00 13.27
C GLN A 106 7.46 4.30 13.40
N GLY A 107 6.98 4.70 14.50
CA GLY A 107 5.61 5.04 14.64
C GLY A 107 5.27 6.33 13.98
N PHE A 108 6.24 7.20 13.93
CA PHE A 108 6.05 8.50 13.43
C PHE A 108 6.09 8.65 11.94
N SER A 109 6.82 7.83 11.28
CA SER A 109 6.98 7.99 9.87
C SER A 109 5.65 7.89 9.13
N GLU A 110 4.75 7.10 9.60
CA GLU A 110 3.48 7.01 8.94
C GLU A 110 2.70 8.28 9.07
N GLU A 111 2.70 8.87 10.21
CA GLU A 111 1.98 10.09 10.41
C GLU A 111 2.58 11.24 9.65
N ILE A 112 3.86 11.32 9.65
CA ILE A 112 4.53 12.38 8.96
C ILE A 112 4.28 12.29 7.48
N PHE A 113 4.31 11.12 6.92
CA PHE A 113 4.05 10.97 5.52
C PHE A 113 2.62 11.35 5.17
N CYS A 114 1.71 11.14 6.06
CA CYS A 114 0.35 11.54 5.81
C CYS A 114 0.20 13.04 5.86
N LEU A 115 0.97 13.70 6.68
CA LEU A 115 0.87 15.13 6.80
C LEU A 115 1.63 15.85 5.73
N LEU A 116 2.70 15.29 5.31
CA LEU A 116 3.50 15.90 4.28
C LEU A 116 3.01 15.55 2.91
#